data_c0e2a0a8e50faf07612e20e5fd3296a5
#
_entry.id   c0e2a0a8e50faf07612e20e5fd3296a5
#
_cell.length_a   1.000
_cell.length_b   1.000
_cell.length_c   1.000
_cell.angle_alpha   90.00
_cell.angle_beta   90.00
_cell.angle_gamma   90.00
#
_symmetry.space_group_name_H-M   'P 1'
#
loop_
_entity.id
_entity.type
_entity.pdbx_description
1 polymer ?
#
loop_
_entity_poly.entity_id
_entity_poly.type
_entity_poly.pdbx_seq_one_letter_code
_entity_poly.pdbx_strand_id
1 'polypeptide(L)'
;TVFTVWDADKLVGLTRVLDDTELLAQIHYVLVHPDYQGKGIAGKMIEYIKEKYKDFLYIEGMPEDKNNVPFYVKHGFSVMENGAALQICNYGNIR
;
A
#
# COMPACT_ATOMS: atom_id res chain seq x y z
N THR A 1 -3.98 7.80 7.28
CA THR A 1 -4.62 6.68 7.97
C THR A 1 -3.70 5.48 7.97
N VAL A 2 -3.65 4.79 9.08
CA VAL A 2 -2.83 3.59 9.25
C VAL A 2 -3.76 2.43 9.59
N PHE A 3 -3.58 1.31 8.89
CA PHE A 3 -4.30 0.07 9.17
C PHE A 3 -3.31 -0.95 9.69
N THR A 4 -3.69 -1.70 10.72
CA THR A 4 -2.81 -2.67 11.36
C THR A 4 -3.46 -4.04 11.41
N VAL A 5 -2.63 -5.08 11.37
CA VAL A 5 -3.06 -6.47 11.52
C VAL A 5 -2.32 -7.05 12.73
N TRP A 6 -3.06 -7.72 13.60
CA TRP A 6 -2.55 -8.25 14.86
C TRP A 6 -2.78 -9.75 14.96
N ASP A 7 -1.79 -10.44 15.50
CA ASP A 7 -1.93 -11.81 15.95
C ASP A 7 -1.81 -11.78 17.48
N ALA A 8 -2.96 -11.89 18.15
CA ALA A 8 -3.10 -11.63 19.60
C ALA A 8 -2.56 -10.23 19.94
N ASP A 9 -1.48 -10.12 20.71
CA ASP A 9 -0.84 -8.86 21.07
C ASP A 9 0.37 -8.49 20.21
N LYS A 10 0.62 -9.25 19.13
CA LYS A 10 1.75 -9.03 18.23
C LYS A 10 1.31 -8.33 16.95
N LEU A 11 1.94 -7.19 16.64
CA LEU A 11 1.72 -6.48 15.39
C LEU A 11 2.40 -7.24 14.25
N VAL A 12 1.63 -7.69 13.27
CA VAL A 12 2.14 -8.52 12.17
C VAL A 12 2.00 -7.88 10.80
N GLY A 13 1.17 -6.85 10.66
CA GLY A 13 1.02 -6.14 9.41
C GLY A 13 0.66 -4.68 9.63
N LEU A 14 1.09 -3.83 8.69
CA LEU A 14 0.80 -2.40 8.73
C LEU A 14 0.77 -1.86 7.31
N THR A 15 -0.23 -1.05 7.02
CA THR A 15 -0.27 -0.26 5.79
C THR A 15 -0.66 1.17 6.11
N ARG A 16 -0.02 2.11 5.43
CA ARG A 16 -0.32 3.54 5.58
C ARG A 16 -0.91 4.05 4.27
N VAL A 17 -2.03 4.74 4.38
CA VAL A 17 -2.72 5.33 3.22
C VAL A 17 -2.86 6.82 3.44
N LEU A 18 -2.48 7.59 2.43
CA LEU A 18 -2.70 9.03 2.36
C LEU A 18 -3.91 9.26 1.47
N ASP A 19 -4.87 10.06 1.93
CA ASP A 19 -6.05 10.37 1.12
C ASP A 19 -6.42 11.84 1.22
N ASP A 20 -7.11 12.31 0.19
CA ASP A 20 -7.64 13.68 0.11
C ASP A 20 -9.12 13.75 0.47
N THR A 21 -9.65 12.71 1.07
CA THR A 21 -11.02 12.53 1.51
C THR A 21 -12.07 12.27 0.42
N GLU A 22 -11.76 12.44 -0.86
CA GLU A 22 -12.76 12.26 -1.92
C GLU A 22 -12.27 11.56 -3.19
N LEU A 23 -11.09 11.91 -3.69
CA LEU A 23 -10.66 11.51 -5.02
C LEU A 23 -9.54 10.47 -5.02
N LEU A 24 -8.55 10.66 -4.17
CA LEU A 24 -7.31 9.91 -4.23
C LEU A 24 -6.99 9.28 -2.89
N ALA A 25 -6.77 7.98 -2.90
CA ALA A 25 -6.15 7.26 -1.81
C ALA A 25 -4.84 6.66 -2.32
N GLN A 26 -3.72 6.99 -1.69
CA GLN A 26 -2.41 6.52 -2.08
C GLN A 26 -1.83 5.62 -1.01
N ILE A 27 -1.51 4.39 -1.39
CA ILE A 27 -0.88 3.42 -0.50
C ILE A 27 0.60 3.77 -0.40
N HIS A 28 1.05 4.10 0.82
CA HIS A 28 2.43 4.52 1.07
C HIS A 28 3.31 3.36 1.54
N TYR A 29 2.82 2.58 2.50
CA TYR A 29 3.54 1.40 2.98
C TYR A 29 2.61 0.19 3.02
N VAL A 30 3.17 -0.98 2.70
CA VAL A 30 2.56 -2.28 2.97
C VAL A 30 3.66 -3.13 3.60
N LEU A 31 3.58 -3.34 4.90
CA LEU A 31 4.61 -4.03 5.67
C LEU A 31 4.00 -5.26 6.33
N VAL A 32 4.72 -6.38 6.27
CA VAL A 32 4.35 -7.62 6.95
C VAL A 32 5.55 -8.13 7.72
N HIS A 33 5.31 -8.50 8.98
CA HIS A 33 6.35 -9.07 9.84
C HIS A 33 7.01 -10.27 9.14
N PRO A 34 8.34 -10.38 9.16
CA PRO A 34 9.05 -11.44 8.42
C PRO A 34 8.55 -12.85 8.70
N ASP A 35 8.18 -13.16 9.94
CA ASP A 35 7.67 -14.49 10.30
C ASP A 35 6.26 -14.77 9.79
N TYR A 36 5.58 -13.77 9.25
CA TYR A 36 4.20 -13.86 8.78
C TYR A 36 4.07 -13.67 7.27
N GLN A 37 5.18 -13.49 6.57
CA GLN A 37 5.16 -13.36 5.12
C GLN A 37 4.75 -14.70 4.47
N GLY A 38 4.12 -14.59 3.30
CA GLY A 38 3.62 -15.77 2.59
C GLY A 38 2.30 -16.32 3.09
N LYS A 39 1.64 -15.65 4.04
CA LYS A 39 0.37 -16.08 4.63
C LYS A 39 -0.85 -15.28 4.16
N GLY A 40 -0.67 -14.41 3.15
CA GLY A 40 -1.76 -13.64 2.57
C GLY A 40 -2.15 -12.37 3.34
N ILE A 41 -1.35 -11.93 4.33
CA ILE A 41 -1.67 -10.75 5.13
C ILE A 41 -1.64 -9.48 4.29
N ALA A 42 -0.62 -9.31 3.44
CA ALA A 42 -0.54 -8.16 2.55
C ALA A 42 -1.75 -8.07 1.63
N GLY A 43 -2.17 -9.21 1.05
CA GLY A 43 -3.35 -9.27 0.20
C GLY A 43 -4.63 -8.87 0.93
N LYS A 44 -4.79 -9.32 2.17
CA LYS A 44 -5.94 -8.94 2.99
C LYS A 44 -5.97 -7.44 3.29
N MET A 45 -4.82 -6.85 3.55
CA MET A 45 -4.73 -5.40 3.76
C MET A 45 -5.12 -4.63 2.50
N ILE A 46 -4.65 -5.06 1.33
CA ILE A 46 -5.00 -4.42 0.06
C ILE A 46 -6.51 -4.54 -0.22
N GLU A 47 -7.10 -5.72 -0.01
CA GLU A 47 -8.55 -5.89 -0.21
C GLU A 47 -9.35 -5.03 0.77
N TYR A 48 -8.90 -4.86 2.00
CA TYR A 48 -9.53 -3.96 2.95
C TYR A 48 -9.47 -2.51 2.48
N ILE A 49 -8.33 -2.05 1.97
CA ILE A 49 -8.16 -0.71 1.42
C ILE A 49 -9.10 -0.50 0.24
N LYS A 50 -9.17 -1.46 -0.68
CA LYS A 50 -10.07 -1.37 -1.85
C LYS A 50 -11.52 -1.21 -1.42
N GLU A 51 -11.96 -1.94 -0.41
CA GLU A 51 -13.34 -1.83 0.08
C GLU A 51 -13.57 -0.48 0.77
N LYS A 52 -12.64 -0.04 1.62
CA LYS A 52 -12.76 1.23 2.33
C LYS A 52 -12.82 2.42 1.39
N TYR A 53 -12.04 2.39 0.31
CA TYR A 53 -11.91 3.52 -0.63
C TYR A 53 -12.63 3.26 -1.95
N LYS A 54 -13.59 2.34 -1.99
CA LYS A 54 -14.26 1.95 -3.24
C LYS A 54 -14.99 3.09 -3.96
N ASP A 55 -15.36 4.15 -3.25
CA ASP A 55 -16.03 5.30 -3.82
C ASP A 55 -15.06 6.40 -4.26
N PHE A 56 -13.78 6.23 -4.01
CA PHE A 56 -12.75 7.15 -4.49
C PHE A 56 -12.48 6.93 -5.98
N LEU A 57 -12.15 8.02 -6.68
CA LEU A 57 -11.83 7.93 -8.11
C LEU A 57 -10.55 7.13 -8.35
N TYR A 58 -9.54 7.34 -7.52
CA TYR A 58 -8.26 6.66 -7.64
C TYR A 58 -7.83 6.00 -6.34
N ILE A 59 -7.37 4.76 -6.46
CA ILE A 59 -6.58 4.09 -5.44
C ILE A 59 -5.25 3.79 -6.11
N GLU A 60 -4.17 4.40 -5.62
CA GLU A 60 -2.86 4.32 -6.25
C GLU A 60 -1.81 3.76 -5.31
N GLY A 61 -0.80 3.12 -5.86
CA GLY A 61 0.36 2.68 -5.15
C GLY A 61 1.60 2.83 -6.03
N MET A 62 2.76 3.05 -5.40
CA MET A 62 4.03 3.13 -6.09
C MET A 62 5.01 2.18 -5.40
N PRO A 63 5.05 0.90 -5.80
CA PRO A 63 6.02 -0.01 -5.24
C PRO A 63 7.43 0.46 -5.60
N GLU A 64 8.33 0.51 -4.62
CA GLU A 64 9.72 0.91 -4.84
C GLU A 64 10.49 -0.14 -5.63
N ASP A 65 10.05 -1.40 -5.55
CA ASP A 65 10.64 -2.51 -6.28
C ASP A 65 9.65 -3.00 -7.35
N LYS A 66 10.08 -2.98 -8.61
CA LYS A 66 9.26 -3.44 -9.72
C LYS A 66 8.82 -4.90 -9.58
N ASN A 67 9.55 -5.70 -8.82
CA ASN A 67 9.17 -7.09 -8.57
C ASN A 67 7.87 -7.21 -7.76
N ASN A 68 7.43 -6.14 -7.12
CA ASN A 68 6.16 -6.10 -6.38
C ASN A 68 4.96 -5.71 -7.26
N VAL A 69 5.18 -5.29 -8.50
CA VAL A 69 4.08 -4.91 -9.40
C VAL A 69 3.08 -6.06 -9.62
N PRO A 70 3.51 -7.32 -9.86
CA PRO A 70 2.57 -8.42 -10.06
C PRO A 70 1.61 -8.63 -8.89
N PHE A 71 2.06 -8.37 -7.66
CA PHE A 71 1.19 -8.46 -6.49
C PHE A 71 0.02 -7.47 -6.59
N TYR A 72 0.30 -6.22 -6.97
CA TYR A 72 -0.75 -5.22 -7.13
C TYR A 72 -1.67 -5.52 -8.31
N VAL A 73 -1.10 -5.98 -9.43
CA VAL A 73 -1.91 -6.36 -10.60
C VAL A 73 -2.85 -7.51 -10.26
N LYS A 74 -2.39 -8.48 -9.49
CA LYS A 74 -3.23 -9.59 -9.00
C LYS A 74 -4.43 -9.08 -8.21
N HIS A 75 -4.28 -7.97 -7.51
CA HIS A 75 -5.34 -7.37 -6.70
C HIS A 75 -6.14 -6.29 -7.45
N GLY A 76 -6.07 -6.25 -8.77
CA GLY A 76 -6.92 -5.41 -9.60
C GLY A 76 -6.34 -4.05 -9.96
N PHE A 77 -5.08 -3.79 -9.60
CA PHE A 77 -4.41 -2.55 -10.02
C PHE A 77 -3.90 -2.67 -11.44
N SER A 78 -3.91 -1.56 -12.16
CA SER A 78 -3.38 -1.48 -13.53
C SER A 78 -2.11 -0.64 -13.54
N VAL A 79 -1.11 -1.09 -14.28
CA VAL A 79 0.13 -0.33 -14.46
C VAL A 79 -0.15 0.90 -15.31
N MET A 80 0.34 2.05 -14.87
CA MET A 80 0.28 3.29 -15.66
C MET A 80 1.48 3.31 -16.61
N GLU A 81 1.35 2.64 -17.75
CA GLU A 81 2.49 2.36 -18.64
C GLU A 81 3.17 3.62 -19.21
N ASN A 82 2.40 4.67 -19.44
CA ASN A 82 2.93 5.93 -19.96
C ASN A 82 3.28 6.93 -18.87
N GLY A 83 3.10 6.55 -17.61
CA GLY A 83 3.45 7.38 -16.48
C GLY A 83 4.83 7.07 -15.94
N ALA A 84 5.36 7.97 -15.15
CA ALA A 84 6.60 7.76 -14.42
C ALA A 84 6.48 8.32 -13.02
N ALA A 85 7.10 7.64 -12.06
CA ALA A 85 7.19 8.14 -10.70
C ALA A 85 8.23 9.27 -10.65
N LEU A 86 7.89 10.34 -9.94
CA LEU A 86 8.80 11.47 -9.74
C LEU A 86 8.94 11.70 -8.24
N GLN A 87 10.14 12.01 -7.82
CA GLN A 87 10.42 12.18 -6.40
C GLN A 87 11.54 13.19 -6.19
N ILE A 88 11.36 14.05 -5.17
CA ILE A 88 12.46 14.75 -4.54
C ILE A 88 12.64 14.11 -3.16
N CYS A 89 13.84 13.66 -2.86
CA CYS A 89 14.14 13.04 -1.58
C CYS A 89 15.11 13.92 -0.80
N ASN A 90 14.65 14.48 0.30
CA ASN A 90 15.42 15.42 1.12
C ASN A 90 15.98 14.68 2.35
N TYR A 91 16.98 13.85 2.15
CA TYR A 91 17.59 13.09 3.25
C TYR A 91 18.12 13.98 4.37
N GLY A 92 18.53 15.22 4.07
CA GLY A 92 18.97 16.16 5.09
C GLY A 92 17.92 16.52 6.13
N ASN A 93 16.65 16.22 5.87
CA ASN A 93 15.54 16.46 6.80
C ASN A 93 15.24 15.28 7.71
N ILE A 94 15.95 14.17 7.56
CA ILE A 94 15.77 13.00 8.42
C ILE A 94 16.38 13.29 9.78
N ARG A 95 15.61 13.03 10.84
CA ARG A 95 16.01 13.20 12.23
C ARG A 95 16.29 11.85 12.89
#